data_cdcdca363ee6c0a5ad813cc49afaae23
#
_entry.id   cdcdca363ee6c0a5ad813cc49afaae23
#
_cell.length_a   1.000
_cell.length_b   1.000
_cell.length_c   1.000
_cell.angle_alpha   90.00
_cell.angle_beta   90.00
_cell.angle_gamma   90.00
#
_symmetry.space_group_name_H-M   'P 1'
#
loop_
_entity.id
_entity.type
_entity.pdbx_description
1 polymer ?
#
loop_
_entity_poly.entity_id
_entity_poly.type
_entity_poly.pdbx_seq_one_letter_code
_entity_poly.pdbx_strand_id
1 'polypeptide(L)'
;MGKNLIIGGFTHYGINELKPWVLSAKEVAGDNDVVLVYGNTSQETLDWLNEQGVLLWPMIGVQNVPIHVLRFLSIYEFLRQKWEEYDYVVTTDVKDVYFQSNPFEVFEQPFYQNNNYKLVVASEGLIYKDEPWGNENLMQAYGPYVYEHFKDNEIFNVGTFGGESEYVKDMFFNIFTNAINRPIPIVDQAVFNVLTNTQPF
;
A
#
# COMPACT_ATOMS: atom_id res chain seq x y z
N MET A 1 -6.40 12.83 -20.00
CA MET A 1 -5.79 11.84 -19.13
C MET A 1 -5.33 12.55 -17.89
N GLY A 2 -5.74 12.07 -16.71
CA GLY A 2 -5.22 12.55 -15.44
C GLY A 2 -3.76 12.15 -15.26
N LYS A 3 -3.17 12.58 -14.16
CA LYS A 3 -1.86 12.09 -13.75
C LYS A 3 -1.98 10.71 -13.09
N ASN A 4 -0.88 10.02 -12.96
CA ASN A 4 -0.79 8.84 -12.08
C ASN A 4 -0.03 9.20 -10.81
N LEU A 5 -0.11 8.34 -9.80
CA LEU A 5 0.48 8.56 -8.48
C LEU A 5 1.26 7.35 -7.99
N ILE A 6 2.51 7.57 -7.59
CA ILE A 6 3.25 6.64 -6.74
C ILE A 6 3.18 7.16 -5.31
N ILE A 7 2.68 6.34 -4.37
CA ILE A 7 2.51 6.75 -2.98
C ILE A 7 3.01 5.70 -2.00
N GLY A 8 3.70 6.14 -0.96
CA GLY A 8 4.12 5.29 0.16
C GLY A 8 3.98 6.01 1.49
N GLY A 9 4.16 5.27 2.57
CA GLY A 9 4.11 5.82 3.91
C GLY A 9 5.30 5.39 4.77
N PHE A 10 5.86 6.31 5.57
CA PHE A 10 6.97 6.00 6.45
C PHE A 10 6.94 6.76 7.77
N THR A 11 7.67 6.23 8.75
CA THR A 11 7.96 6.89 10.02
C THR A 11 9.31 6.42 10.54
N HIS A 12 10.07 7.31 11.18
CA HIS A 12 11.40 7.04 11.77
C HIS A 12 12.50 6.63 10.78
N TYR A 13 12.29 6.78 9.47
CA TYR A 13 13.34 6.58 8.47
C TYR A 13 14.06 7.89 8.18
N GLY A 14 15.36 7.78 7.93
CA GLY A 14 16.20 8.87 7.44
C GLY A 14 16.44 8.76 5.93
N ILE A 15 17.30 9.66 5.44
CA ILE A 15 17.64 9.75 4.00
C ILE A 15 18.15 8.41 3.47
N ASN A 16 19.00 7.70 4.22
CA ASN A 16 19.65 6.49 3.74
C ASN A 16 18.64 5.35 3.47
N GLU A 17 17.62 5.22 4.31
CA GLU A 17 16.58 4.21 4.12
C GLU A 17 15.62 4.59 2.96
N LEU A 18 15.33 5.87 2.79
CA LEU A 18 14.37 6.34 1.80
C LEU A 18 14.98 6.52 0.40
N LYS A 19 16.28 6.78 0.32
CA LYS A 19 16.97 7.16 -0.91
C LYS A 19 16.78 6.17 -2.07
N PRO A 20 16.90 4.85 -1.91
CA PRO A 20 16.70 3.91 -3.02
C PRO A 20 15.29 4.01 -3.61
N TRP A 21 14.26 4.06 -2.73
CA TRP A 21 12.88 4.19 -3.15
C TRP A 21 12.62 5.52 -3.85
N VAL A 22 13.01 6.61 -3.25
CA VAL A 22 12.75 7.97 -3.77
C VAL A 22 13.37 8.17 -5.14
N LEU A 23 14.66 7.82 -5.29
CA LEU A 23 15.35 8.04 -6.56
C LEU A 23 14.79 7.15 -7.67
N SER A 24 14.52 5.88 -7.39
CA SER A 24 13.93 4.99 -8.39
C SER A 24 12.49 5.37 -8.73
N ALA A 25 11.67 5.76 -7.76
CA ALA A 25 10.31 6.24 -8.02
C ALA A 25 10.32 7.50 -8.90
N LYS A 26 11.19 8.46 -8.61
CA LYS A 26 11.31 9.70 -9.41
C LYS A 26 11.83 9.42 -10.82
N GLU A 27 12.73 8.46 -11.00
CA GLU A 27 13.24 8.06 -12.31
C GLU A 27 12.13 7.49 -13.21
N VAL A 28 11.23 6.65 -12.67
CA VAL A 28 10.18 5.98 -13.44
C VAL A 28 8.87 6.76 -13.51
N ALA A 29 8.65 7.72 -12.61
CA ALA A 29 7.38 8.45 -12.55
C ALA A 29 7.17 9.38 -13.76
N GLY A 30 8.24 9.90 -14.38
CA GLY A 30 8.11 10.92 -15.44
C GLY A 30 7.38 12.17 -14.93
N ASP A 31 6.27 12.53 -15.56
CA ASP A 31 5.43 13.68 -15.19
C ASP A 31 4.39 13.35 -14.10
N ASN A 32 4.36 12.11 -13.62
CA ASN A 32 3.44 11.68 -12.57
C ASN A 32 3.93 12.10 -11.16
N ASP A 33 3.02 12.13 -10.22
CA ASP A 33 3.34 12.57 -8.87
C ASP A 33 3.94 11.42 -8.02
N VAL A 34 4.89 11.78 -7.17
CA VAL A 34 5.45 10.90 -6.13
C VAL A 34 5.15 11.54 -4.78
N VAL A 35 4.41 10.83 -3.94
CA VAL A 35 3.95 11.29 -2.63
C VAL A 35 4.48 10.39 -1.53
N LEU A 36 4.95 10.99 -0.45
CA LEU A 36 5.26 10.30 0.79
C LEU A 36 4.41 10.82 1.93
N VAL A 37 3.63 9.92 2.53
CA VAL A 37 2.92 10.19 3.78
C VAL A 37 3.87 9.89 4.93
N TYR A 38 4.21 10.93 5.72
CA TYR A 38 5.27 10.84 6.71
C TYR A 38 4.78 11.01 8.16
N GLY A 39 5.33 10.19 9.04
CA GLY A 39 5.20 10.34 10.49
C GLY A 39 6.40 11.08 11.08
N ASN A 40 6.90 10.59 12.23
CA ASN A 40 8.06 11.19 12.88
C ASN A 40 9.34 10.96 12.07
N THR A 41 10.01 12.06 11.67
CA THR A 41 11.30 12.06 10.97
C THR A 41 12.02 13.38 11.20
N SER A 42 13.29 13.49 10.79
CA SER A 42 14.07 14.72 10.94
C SER A 42 13.71 15.78 9.90
N GLN A 43 13.92 17.05 10.26
CA GLN A 43 13.75 18.15 9.30
C GLN A 43 14.70 18.01 8.10
N GLU A 44 15.93 17.56 8.32
CA GLU A 44 16.91 17.26 7.27
C GLU A 44 16.34 16.27 6.22
N THR A 45 15.64 15.21 6.69
CA THR A 45 14.99 14.26 5.79
C THR A 45 13.86 14.90 4.98
N LEU A 46 13.05 15.74 5.60
CA LEU A 46 11.95 16.44 4.90
C LEU A 46 12.50 17.44 3.87
N ASP A 47 13.54 18.18 4.21
CA ASP A 47 14.19 19.13 3.30
C ASP A 47 14.77 18.40 2.08
N TRP A 48 15.48 17.29 2.30
CA TRP A 48 16.00 16.45 1.22
C TRP A 48 14.89 15.90 0.32
N LEU A 49 13.79 15.41 0.88
CA LEU A 49 12.64 14.90 0.11
C LEU A 49 12.02 16.00 -0.76
N ASN A 50 11.88 17.21 -0.23
CA ASN A 50 11.43 18.38 -1.00
C ASN A 50 12.38 18.73 -2.15
N GLU A 51 13.71 18.68 -1.91
CA GLU A 51 14.72 18.88 -2.96
C GLU A 51 14.63 17.83 -4.07
N GLN A 52 14.22 16.59 -3.75
CA GLN A 52 13.96 15.56 -4.75
C GLN A 52 12.62 15.75 -5.48
N GLY A 53 11.82 16.75 -5.15
CA GLY A 53 10.50 16.99 -5.74
C GLY A 53 9.46 15.95 -5.36
N VAL A 54 9.57 15.39 -4.14
CA VAL A 54 8.55 14.51 -3.55
C VAL A 54 7.51 15.37 -2.85
N LEU A 55 6.23 15.09 -3.11
CA LEU A 55 5.13 15.72 -2.40
C LEU A 55 4.99 15.08 -1.00
N LEU A 56 4.93 15.91 0.03
CA LEU A 56 4.91 15.44 1.42
C LEU A 56 3.53 15.65 2.04
N TRP A 57 3.01 14.61 2.70
CA TRP A 57 1.75 14.65 3.42
C TRP A 57 1.94 14.14 4.87
N PRO A 58 1.61 14.91 5.90
CA PRO A 58 1.78 14.47 7.28
C PRO A 58 0.78 13.38 7.63
N MET A 59 1.24 12.36 8.37
CA MET A 59 0.37 11.32 8.93
C MET A 59 -0.59 11.92 9.94
N ILE A 60 -1.79 11.37 9.97
CA ILE A 60 -2.79 11.72 10.98
C ILE A 60 -2.34 11.17 12.33
N GLY A 61 -2.38 12.01 13.35
CA GLY A 61 -2.12 11.59 14.73
C GLY A 61 -3.37 10.99 15.35
N VAL A 62 -3.40 9.65 15.49
CA VAL A 62 -4.45 8.94 16.24
C VAL A 62 -3.80 8.17 17.38
N GLN A 63 -4.26 8.41 18.62
CA GLN A 63 -3.72 7.73 19.79
C GLN A 63 -4.09 6.24 19.77
N ASN A 64 -3.15 5.41 20.23
CA ASN A 64 -3.34 3.96 20.42
C ASN A 64 -3.62 3.16 19.13
N VAL A 65 -3.34 3.70 17.95
CA VAL A 65 -3.40 2.96 16.69
C VAL A 65 -1.99 2.56 16.28
N PRO A 66 -1.71 1.27 16.03
CA PRO A 66 -0.42 0.83 15.55
C PRO A 66 -0.05 1.52 14.21
N ILE A 67 1.21 1.87 14.04
CA ILE A 67 1.67 2.58 12.84
C ILE A 67 1.41 1.79 11.55
N HIS A 68 1.49 0.46 11.60
CA HIS A 68 1.17 -0.43 10.48
C HIS A 68 -0.27 -0.27 9.99
N VAL A 69 -1.19 0.08 10.89
CA VAL A 69 -2.60 0.34 10.57
C VAL A 69 -2.84 1.81 10.25
N LEU A 70 -2.16 2.71 10.98
CA LEU A 70 -2.33 4.16 10.83
C LEU A 70 -1.89 4.68 9.45
N ARG A 71 -0.88 4.05 8.83
CA ARG A 71 -0.44 4.42 7.48
C ARG A 71 -1.56 4.35 6.46
N PHE A 72 -2.44 3.34 6.55
CA PHE A 72 -3.56 3.18 5.63
C PHE A 72 -4.60 4.29 5.76
N LEU A 73 -4.94 4.69 7.00
CA LEU A 73 -5.81 5.84 7.21
C LEU A 73 -5.20 7.13 6.65
N SER A 74 -3.90 7.31 6.85
CA SER A 74 -3.22 8.55 6.44
C SER A 74 -3.12 8.67 4.91
N ILE A 75 -2.86 7.56 4.21
CA ILE A 75 -2.89 7.51 2.74
C ILE A 75 -4.33 7.67 2.23
N TYR A 76 -5.31 7.03 2.87
CA TYR A 76 -6.73 7.24 2.55
C TYR A 76 -7.12 8.72 2.63
N GLU A 77 -6.72 9.43 3.70
CA GLU A 77 -7.07 10.86 3.86
C GLU A 77 -6.44 11.75 2.79
N PHE A 78 -5.24 11.44 2.33
CA PHE A 78 -4.66 12.08 1.16
C PHE A 78 -5.51 11.80 -0.09
N LEU A 79 -5.77 10.54 -0.39
CA LEU A 79 -6.54 10.14 -1.57
C LEU A 79 -7.98 10.65 -1.52
N ARG A 80 -8.63 10.66 -0.34
CA ARG A 80 -9.99 11.21 -0.18
C ARG A 80 -10.11 12.66 -0.67
N GLN A 81 -9.03 13.44 -0.58
CA GLN A 81 -8.99 14.82 -1.02
C GLN A 81 -8.53 14.99 -2.47
N LYS A 82 -7.82 14.00 -3.01
CA LYS A 82 -7.03 14.14 -4.24
C LYS A 82 -7.29 13.07 -5.31
N TRP A 83 -8.07 12.03 -5.03
CA TRP A 83 -8.21 10.88 -5.91
C TRP A 83 -8.67 11.24 -7.33
N GLU A 84 -9.51 12.28 -7.51
CA GLU A 84 -9.98 12.73 -8.82
C GLU A 84 -8.88 13.36 -9.69
N GLU A 85 -7.74 13.70 -9.09
CA GLU A 85 -6.57 14.23 -9.82
C GLU A 85 -5.77 13.12 -10.51
N TYR A 86 -6.02 11.83 -10.14
CA TYR A 86 -5.24 10.69 -10.59
C TYR A 86 -6.09 9.63 -11.28
N ASP A 87 -5.62 9.11 -12.41
CA ASP A 87 -6.22 7.97 -13.11
C ASP A 87 -5.86 6.67 -12.36
N TYR A 88 -4.57 6.44 -12.14
CA TYR A 88 -4.04 5.26 -11.44
C TYR A 88 -3.15 5.63 -10.26
N VAL A 89 -3.20 4.79 -9.23
CA VAL A 89 -2.36 4.88 -8.03
C VAL A 89 -1.61 3.57 -7.84
N VAL A 90 -0.31 3.66 -7.61
CA VAL A 90 0.53 2.53 -7.18
C VAL A 90 1.08 2.84 -5.79
N THR A 91 0.88 1.92 -4.86
CA THR A 91 1.43 2.02 -3.51
C THR A 91 2.43 0.90 -3.25
N THR A 92 3.51 1.24 -2.54
CA THR A 92 4.52 0.27 -2.10
C THR A 92 5.01 0.57 -0.70
N ASP A 93 5.59 -0.42 -0.03
CA ASP A 93 6.49 -0.17 1.08
C ASP A 93 7.70 0.65 0.60
N VAL A 94 8.31 1.43 1.49
CA VAL A 94 9.32 2.45 1.08
C VAL A 94 10.76 2.11 1.48
N LYS A 95 10.98 1.08 2.30
CA LYS A 95 12.32 0.74 2.80
C LYS A 95 13.06 -0.25 1.91
N ASP A 96 12.34 -1.22 1.37
CA ASP A 96 12.86 -2.41 0.72
C ASP A 96 12.32 -2.62 -0.69
N VAL A 97 11.69 -1.60 -1.26
CA VAL A 97 11.21 -1.57 -2.65
C VAL A 97 12.07 -0.63 -3.49
N TYR A 98 12.37 -1.08 -4.71
CA TYR A 98 13.08 -0.33 -5.73
C TYR A 98 12.37 -0.49 -7.07
N PHE A 99 12.03 0.61 -7.72
CA PHE A 99 11.36 0.60 -9.03
C PHE A 99 12.38 0.34 -10.14
N GLN A 100 12.15 -0.69 -10.93
CA GLN A 100 13.01 -1.08 -12.06
C GLN A 100 12.45 -0.64 -13.41
N SER A 101 11.15 -0.33 -13.47
CA SER A 101 10.46 0.14 -14.66
C SER A 101 9.22 0.95 -14.25
N ASN A 102 8.57 1.58 -15.22
CA ASN A 102 7.34 2.32 -15.00
C ASN A 102 6.22 1.38 -14.49
N PRO A 103 5.76 1.55 -13.25
CA PRO A 103 4.77 0.64 -12.66
C PRO A 103 3.38 0.79 -13.29
N PHE A 104 3.11 1.87 -14.01
CA PHE A 104 1.80 2.11 -14.63
C PHE A 104 1.59 1.33 -15.93
N GLU A 105 2.65 0.78 -16.54
CA GLU A 105 2.54 -0.05 -17.74
C GLU A 105 1.67 -1.30 -17.53
N VAL A 106 1.52 -1.78 -16.30
CA VAL A 106 0.64 -2.91 -15.96
C VAL A 106 -0.82 -2.62 -16.29
N PHE A 107 -1.25 -1.38 -16.12
CA PHE A 107 -2.63 -0.97 -16.39
C PHE A 107 -2.94 -0.82 -17.89
N GLU A 108 -1.93 -0.72 -18.74
CA GLU A 108 -2.06 -0.69 -20.18
C GLU A 108 -2.13 -2.09 -20.79
N GLN A 109 -1.80 -3.13 -20.01
CA GLN A 109 -1.77 -4.51 -20.52
C GLN A 109 -3.17 -5.02 -20.88
N PRO A 110 -3.30 -5.83 -21.96
CA PRO A 110 -4.60 -6.38 -22.37
C PRO A 110 -5.32 -7.17 -21.30
N PHE A 111 -4.57 -7.87 -20.42
CA PHE A 111 -5.19 -8.64 -19.33
C PHE A 111 -5.93 -7.75 -18.33
N TYR A 112 -5.41 -6.54 -18.06
CA TYR A 112 -6.06 -5.58 -17.17
C TYR A 112 -7.27 -4.94 -17.86
N GLN A 113 -7.05 -4.38 -19.04
CA GLN A 113 -8.06 -3.65 -19.79
C GLN A 113 -9.27 -4.52 -20.19
N ASN A 114 -9.01 -5.74 -20.68
CA ASN A 114 -10.07 -6.61 -21.20
C ASN A 114 -10.91 -7.30 -20.10
N ASN A 115 -10.38 -7.43 -18.88
CA ASN A 115 -11.08 -8.07 -17.77
C ASN A 115 -11.76 -7.09 -16.81
N ASN A 116 -11.67 -5.79 -17.09
CA ASN A 116 -12.23 -4.73 -16.24
C ASN A 116 -11.74 -4.82 -14.78
N TYR A 117 -10.49 -5.23 -14.59
CA TYR A 117 -9.86 -5.25 -13.27
C TYR A 117 -9.74 -3.83 -12.73
N LYS A 118 -9.95 -3.67 -11.44
CA LYS A 118 -9.85 -2.38 -10.75
C LYS A 118 -8.60 -2.25 -9.89
N LEU A 119 -8.06 -3.38 -9.47
CA LEU A 119 -6.84 -3.48 -8.68
C LEU A 119 -5.90 -4.55 -9.26
N VAL A 120 -4.61 -4.32 -9.08
CA VAL A 120 -3.53 -5.28 -9.27
C VAL A 120 -2.80 -5.40 -7.95
N VAL A 121 -2.54 -6.62 -7.51
CA VAL A 121 -1.90 -6.93 -6.25
C VAL A 121 -0.64 -7.78 -6.49
N ALA A 122 0.40 -7.56 -5.70
CA ALA A 122 1.61 -8.35 -5.79
C ALA A 122 1.42 -9.70 -5.10
N SER A 123 1.78 -10.80 -5.79
CA SER A 123 1.79 -12.14 -5.23
C SER A 123 3.09 -12.41 -4.48
N GLU A 124 3.02 -13.13 -3.36
CA GLU A 124 4.22 -13.68 -2.69
C GLU A 124 4.64 -15.04 -3.26
N GLY A 125 3.85 -15.63 -4.16
CA GLY A 125 4.10 -16.96 -4.73
C GLY A 125 3.98 -18.11 -3.72
N LEU A 126 3.33 -17.87 -2.60
CA LEU A 126 3.13 -18.81 -1.50
C LEU A 126 1.65 -18.91 -1.16
N ILE A 127 1.23 -20.04 -0.59
CA ILE A 127 -0.11 -20.20 -0.04
C ILE A 127 -0.09 -20.24 1.49
N TYR A 128 -1.17 -19.83 2.13
CA TYR A 128 -1.22 -19.65 3.58
C TYR A 128 -0.79 -20.89 4.38
N LYS A 129 -1.24 -22.08 4.01
CA LYS A 129 -0.91 -23.32 4.76
C LYS A 129 0.58 -23.68 4.73
N ASP A 130 1.33 -23.20 3.73
CA ASP A 130 2.73 -23.53 3.51
C ASP A 130 3.68 -22.42 4.01
N GLU A 131 3.13 -21.27 4.45
CA GLU A 131 3.88 -20.13 4.97
C GLU A 131 3.57 -19.94 6.47
N PRO A 132 4.51 -20.30 7.39
CA PRO A 132 4.22 -20.37 8.83
C PRO A 132 3.79 -19.05 9.45
N TRP A 133 4.40 -17.93 9.06
CA TRP A 133 4.08 -16.63 9.61
C TRP A 133 2.67 -16.16 9.18
N GLY A 134 2.37 -16.22 7.90
CA GLY A 134 1.05 -15.83 7.36
C GLY A 134 -0.08 -16.71 7.90
N ASN A 135 0.18 -18.01 7.99
CA ASN A 135 -0.71 -18.98 8.62
C ASN A 135 -1.08 -18.56 10.04
N GLU A 136 -0.07 -18.33 10.89
CA GLU A 136 -0.28 -17.90 12.27
C GLU A 136 -0.95 -16.53 12.36
N ASN A 137 -0.53 -15.58 11.53
CA ASN A 137 -1.08 -14.24 11.48
C ASN A 137 -2.58 -14.25 11.11
N LEU A 138 -2.96 -14.98 10.07
CA LEU A 138 -4.36 -15.12 9.66
C LEU A 138 -5.19 -15.80 10.75
N MET A 139 -4.65 -16.87 11.37
CA MET A 139 -5.31 -17.59 12.46
C MET A 139 -5.55 -16.70 13.67
N GLN A 140 -4.55 -15.92 14.08
CA GLN A 140 -4.65 -15.00 15.22
C GLN A 140 -5.61 -13.83 14.92
N ALA A 141 -5.60 -13.31 13.69
CA ALA A 141 -6.42 -12.17 13.30
C ALA A 141 -7.91 -12.53 13.16
N TYR A 142 -8.22 -13.70 12.63
CA TYR A 142 -9.57 -14.06 12.20
C TYR A 142 -10.11 -15.36 12.80
N GLY A 143 -9.27 -16.14 13.46
CA GLY A 143 -9.63 -17.41 14.06
C GLY A 143 -9.67 -18.59 13.08
N PRO A 144 -9.84 -19.82 13.60
CA PRO A 144 -9.71 -21.05 12.83
C PRO A 144 -10.76 -21.20 11.73
N TYR A 145 -11.95 -20.68 11.91
CA TYR A 145 -13.02 -20.78 10.92
C TYR A 145 -12.66 -20.06 9.61
N VAL A 146 -12.21 -18.80 9.71
CA VAL A 146 -11.78 -18.04 8.54
C VAL A 146 -10.51 -18.65 7.94
N TYR A 147 -9.55 -19.05 8.77
CA TYR A 147 -8.35 -19.73 8.33
C TYR A 147 -8.66 -20.95 7.44
N GLU A 148 -9.58 -21.82 7.84
CA GLU A 148 -9.97 -23.00 7.05
C GLU A 148 -10.49 -22.65 5.63
N HIS A 149 -11.09 -21.47 5.46
CA HIS A 149 -11.57 -21.00 4.16
C HIS A 149 -10.45 -20.41 3.29
N PHE A 150 -9.38 -19.89 3.89
CA PHE A 150 -8.32 -19.17 3.19
C PHE A 150 -6.99 -19.91 3.11
N LYS A 151 -6.79 -21.01 3.84
CA LYS A 151 -5.51 -21.69 3.97
C LYS A 151 -4.90 -22.16 2.64
N ASP A 152 -5.72 -22.43 1.64
CA ASP A 152 -5.31 -22.86 0.29
C ASP A 152 -5.19 -21.70 -0.70
N ASN A 153 -5.47 -20.46 -0.27
CA ASN A 153 -5.35 -19.28 -1.10
C ASN A 153 -3.90 -18.76 -1.12
N GLU A 154 -3.54 -18.15 -2.25
CA GLU A 154 -2.29 -17.44 -2.41
C GLU A 154 -2.23 -16.22 -1.48
N ILE A 155 -1.03 -15.91 -0.99
CA ILE A 155 -0.76 -14.71 -0.17
C ILE A 155 -0.43 -13.55 -1.10
N PHE A 156 -1.20 -12.48 -0.98
CA PHE A 156 -0.93 -11.21 -1.64
C PHE A 156 -0.26 -10.23 -0.68
N ASN A 157 0.76 -9.54 -1.15
CA ASN A 157 1.54 -8.58 -0.36
C ASN A 157 0.80 -7.26 -0.22
N VAL A 158 0.44 -6.89 1.01
CA VAL A 158 -0.24 -5.61 1.32
C VAL A 158 0.66 -4.40 1.10
N GLY A 159 1.96 -4.60 1.09
CA GLY A 159 2.95 -3.55 0.86
C GLY A 159 3.09 -3.16 -0.61
N THR A 160 2.43 -3.84 -1.56
CA THR A 160 2.54 -3.52 -2.99
C THR A 160 1.25 -3.84 -3.73
N PHE A 161 0.50 -2.81 -4.09
CA PHE A 161 -0.68 -2.93 -4.95
C PHE A 161 -0.95 -1.62 -5.69
N GLY A 162 -1.85 -1.66 -6.67
CA GLY A 162 -2.25 -0.47 -7.41
C GLY A 162 -3.52 -0.70 -8.20
N GLY A 163 -4.02 0.37 -8.84
CA GLY A 163 -5.25 0.30 -9.64
C GLY A 163 -5.84 1.68 -9.92
N GLU A 164 -7.09 1.71 -10.36
CA GLU A 164 -7.84 2.94 -10.51
C GLU A 164 -7.91 3.67 -9.15
N SER A 165 -7.72 4.98 -9.16
CA SER A 165 -7.55 5.80 -7.96
C SER A 165 -8.68 5.64 -6.94
N GLU A 166 -9.93 5.57 -7.39
CA GLU A 166 -11.10 5.39 -6.53
C GLU A 166 -11.04 4.08 -5.75
N TYR A 167 -10.71 2.98 -6.42
CA TYR A 167 -10.67 1.65 -5.80
C TYR A 167 -9.48 1.49 -4.86
N VAL A 168 -8.32 2.08 -5.20
CA VAL A 168 -7.16 2.12 -4.30
C VAL A 168 -7.49 2.90 -3.02
N LYS A 169 -8.12 4.07 -3.16
CA LYS A 169 -8.61 4.86 -2.01
C LYS A 169 -9.53 4.03 -1.10
N ASP A 170 -10.50 3.34 -1.69
CA ASP A 170 -11.46 2.53 -0.94
C ASP A 170 -10.79 1.32 -0.29
N MET A 171 -9.80 0.70 -0.95
CA MET A 171 -9.01 -0.38 -0.36
C MET A 171 -8.27 0.10 0.89
N PHE A 172 -7.62 1.26 0.87
CA PHE A 172 -6.96 1.82 2.05
C PHE A 172 -7.91 2.01 3.23
N PHE A 173 -9.11 2.53 2.99
CA PHE A 173 -10.12 2.70 4.02
C PHE A 173 -10.61 1.36 4.57
N ASN A 174 -10.84 0.38 3.71
CA ASN A 174 -11.27 -0.95 4.11
C ASN A 174 -10.19 -1.68 4.92
N ILE A 175 -8.91 -1.59 4.54
CA ILE A 175 -7.82 -2.16 5.34
C ILE A 175 -7.82 -1.53 6.73
N PHE A 176 -7.84 -0.20 6.84
CA PHE A 176 -7.86 0.49 8.12
C PHE A 176 -9.03 0.06 9.00
N THR A 177 -10.26 0.12 8.50
CA THR A 177 -11.48 -0.17 9.28
C THR A 177 -11.57 -1.61 9.73
N ASN A 178 -11.04 -2.54 8.94
CA ASN A 178 -11.01 -3.97 9.29
C ASN A 178 -9.82 -4.33 10.20
N ALA A 179 -8.74 -3.55 10.19
CA ALA A 179 -7.55 -3.80 10.99
C ALA A 179 -7.62 -3.22 12.41
N ILE A 180 -8.23 -2.05 12.60
CA ILE A 180 -8.16 -1.25 13.84
C ILE A 180 -8.62 -2.00 15.10
N ASN A 181 -9.52 -2.95 14.97
CA ASN A 181 -10.09 -3.70 16.10
C ASN A 181 -9.60 -5.16 16.17
N ARG A 182 -8.57 -5.53 15.44
CA ARG A 182 -8.02 -6.88 15.50
C ARG A 182 -7.11 -7.07 16.70
N PRO A 183 -7.02 -8.30 17.23
CA PRO A 183 -6.32 -8.56 18.51
C PRO A 183 -4.79 -8.53 18.42
N ILE A 184 -4.23 -8.37 17.22
CA ILE A 184 -2.78 -8.36 16.97
C ILE A 184 -2.34 -7.06 16.30
N PRO A 185 -1.12 -6.56 16.59
CA PRO A 185 -0.67 -5.25 16.08
C PRO A 185 -0.31 -5.25 14.60
N ILE A 186 0.19 -6.37 14.05
CA ILE A 186 0.56 -6.52 12.63
C ILE A 186 -0.50 -7.40 11.99
N VAL A 187 -1.51 -6.80 11.38
CA VAL A 187 -2.70 -7.48 10.90
C VAL A 187 -3.06 -7.09 9.47
N ASP A 188 -2.41 -6.09 8.94
CA ASP A 188 -2.69 -5.49 7.64
C ASP A 188 -2.61 -6.52 6.49
N GLN A 189 -1.61 -7.41 6.50
CA GLN A 189 -1.47 -8.48 5.52
C GLN A 189 -2.68 -9.45 5.55
N ALA A 190 -3.09 -9.92 6.73
CA ALA A 190 -4.24 -10.82 6.85
C ALA A 190 -5.54 -10.12 6.41
N VAL A 191 -5.74 -8.86 6.81
CA VAL A 191 -6.91 -8.06 6.42
C VAL A 191 -6.95 -7.87 4.91
N PHE A 192 -5.84 -7.47 4.29
CA PHE A 192 -5.75 -7.28 2.85
C PHE A 192 -6.14 -8.54 2.08
N ASN A 193 -5.60 -9.68 2.49
CA ASN A 193 -5.89 -10.96 1.84
C ASN A 193 -7.35 -11.41 2.02
N VAL A 194 -7.97 -11.16 3.17
CA VAL A 194 -9.40 -11.45 3.35
C VAL A 194 -10.23 -10.53 2.45
N LEU A 195 -9.90 -9.24 2.37
CA LEU A 195 -10.60 -8.29 1.51
C LEU A 195 -10.49 -8.64 0.02
N THR A 196 -9.28 -8.92 -0.47
CA THR A 196 -9.05 -9.24 -1.89
C THR A 196 -9.73 -10.54 -2.33
N ASN A 197 -9.95 -11.50 -1.41
CA ASN A 197 -10.61 -12.75 -1.69
C ASN A 197 -12.12 -12.75 -1.45
N THR A 198 -12.69 -11.72 -0.80
CA THR A 198 -14.12 -11.69 -0.43
C THR A 198 -14.90 -10.54 -1.09
N GLN A 199 -14.25 -9.51 -1.54
CA GLN A 199 -14.88 -8.37 -2.19
C GLN A 199 -14.58 -8.38 -3.68
N PRO A 200 -15.59 -8.21 -4.54
CA PRO A 200 -15.38 -8.00 -5.97
C PRO A 200 -14.87 -6.56 -6.19
N PHE A 201 -13.60 -6.43 -6.45
CA PHE A 201 -12.98 -5.17 -6.85
C PHE A 201 -12.71 -5.16 -8.35
#